data_abfecae2defa105f14a03b4fd78a2e2b
#
_entry.id   abfecae2defa105f14a03b4fd78a2e2b
#
_cell.length_a   1.000
_cell.length_b   1.000
_cell.length_c   1.000
_cell.angle_alpha   90.00
_cell.angle_beta   90.00
_cell.angle_gamma   90.00
#
_symmetry.space_group_name_H-M   'P 1'
#
loop_
_entity.id
_entity.type
_entity.pdbx_description
1 polymer ?
#
loop_
_entity_poly.entity_id
_entity_poly.type
_entity_poly.pdbx_seq_one_letter_code
_entity_poly.pdbx_strand_id
1 'polypeptide(L)'
;MPSSKTLQQAIANITIWRKGEQRAPHKPLLLLHVLSHYQHGHSRMFDYASEVRDELHSLLERFGPQRAQYRPDMPFWRLKGDGFWELRNAEQCSTEGSRQPPSKELETYHVAGGFDEEHFALLSKNKRLINTLAHQILQAHFPESIQEEIADEMGFDIQQIRKERDPLFRQQVLRARSEEH
;
A
#
# COMPACT_ATOMS: atom_id res chain seq x y z
N MET A 1 -11.42 -13.51 12.98
CA MET A 1 -11.79 -12.56 11.91
C MET A 1 -10.91 -11.32 11.94
N PRO A 2 -10.50 -10.81 10.78
CA PRO A 2 -9.71 -9.58 10.74
C PRO A 2 -10.52 -8.38 11.23
N SER A 3 -9.86 -7.47 11.91
CA SER A 3 -10.44 -6.21 12.37
C SER A 3 -9.62 -5.06 11.81
N SER A 4 -10.15 -3.83 11.95
CA SER A 4 -9.41 -2.63 11.56
C SER A 4 -8.04 -2.58 12.24
N LYS A 5 -8.00 -2.89 13.53
CA LYS A 5 -6.76 -2.89 14.31
C LYS A 5 -5.76 -3.94 13.85
N THR A 6 -6.23 -5.16 13.57
CA THR A 6 -5.33 -6.23 13.11
C THR A 6 -4.78 -5.94 11.72
N LEU A 7 -5.58 -5.33 10.84
CA LEU A 7 -5.10 -4.92 9.52
C LEU A 7 -4.11 -3.78 9.62
N GLN A 8 -4.35 -2.80 10.49
CA GLN A 8 -3.39 -1.72 10.74
C GLN A 8 -2.06 -2.27 11.22
N GLN A 9 -2.07 -3.27 12.10
CA GLN A 9 -0.86 -3.93 12.58
C GLN A 9 -0.15 -4.71 11.49
N ALA A 10 -0.90 -5.42 10.66
CA ALA A 10 -0.31 -6.17 9.54
C ALA A 10 0.39 -5.25 8.56
N ILE A 11 -0.20 -4.11 8.25
CA ILE A 11 0.41 -3.12 7.35
C ILE A 11 1.63 -2.48 8.01
N ALA A 12 1.59 -2.21 9.32
CA ALA A 12 2.74 -1.69 10.05
C ALA A 12 3.92 -2.67 10.05
N ASN A 13 3.64 -3.97 9.96
CA ASN A 13 4.64 -5.03 10.05
C ASN A 13 5.07 -5.61 8.69
N ILE A 14 4.72 -4.96 7.58
CA ILE A 14 5.14 -5.45 6.25
C ILE A 14 6.67 -5.53 6.18
N THR A 15 7.16 -6.58 5.54
CA THR A 15 8.60 -6.80 5.37
C THR A 15 9.15 -5.86 4.30
N ILE A 16 10.04 -4.96 4.70
CA ILE A 16 10.63 -3.97 3.80
C ILE A 16 12.14 -4.07 3.88
N TRP A 17 12.79 -4.03 2.71
CA TRP A 17 14.24 -3.94 2.65
C TRP A 17 14.68 -2.56 3.13
N ARG A 18 15.69 -2.54 4.02
CA ARG A 18 16.28 -1.31 4.54
C ARG A 18 17.79 -1.34 4.34
N LYS A 19 18.34 -0.19 3.94
CA LYS A 19 19.78 0.03 3.90
C LYS A 19 20.05 1.37 4.57
N GLY A 20 20.55 1.32 5.81
CA GLY A 20 20.71 2.52 6.62
C GLY A 20 19.33 3.13 6.91
N GLU A 21 19.16 4.42 6.63
CA GLU A 21 17.88 5.12 6.81
C GLU A 21 16.97 5.00 5.59
N GLN A 22 17.46 4.43 4.48
CA GLN A 22 16.66 4.27 3.27
C GLN A 22 15.75 3.06 3.37
N ARG A 23 14.47 3.28 3.09
CA ARG A 23 13.45 2.25 3.04
C ARG A 23 13.02 2.05 1.60
N ALA A 24 12.84 0.78 1.20
CA ALA A 24 12.35 0.47 -0.14
C ALA A 24 10.88 0.90 -0.25
N PRO A 25 10.51 1.78 -1.19
CA PRO A 25 9.14 2.27 -1.32
C PRO A 25 8.21 1.36 -2.11
N HIS A 26 8.69 0.20 -2.54
CA HIS A 26 7.99 -0.67 -3.48
C HIS A 26 6.65 -1.18 -2.94
N LYS A 27 6.66 -1.86 -1.80
CA LYS A 27 5.43 -2.35 -1.17
C LYS A 27 4.50 -1.21 -0.74
N PRO A 28 5.01 -0.14 -0.09
CA PRO A 28 4.16 0.99 0.26
C PRO A 28 3.45 1.63 -0.92
N LEU A 29 4.15 1.85 -2.04
CA LEU A 29 3.53 2.46 -3.23
C LEU A 29 2.49 1.53 -3.86
N LEU A 30 2.76 0.22 -3.91
CA LEU A 30 1.77 -0.73 -4.40
C LEU A 30 0.51 -0.74 -3.53
N LEU A 31 0.68 -0.74 -2.21
CA LEU A 31 -0.46 -0.70 -1.29
C LEU A 31 -1.28 0.58 -1.43
N LEU A 32 -0.61 1.73 -1.58
CA LEU A 32 -1.31 3.00 -1.82
C LEU A 32 -2.09 2.96 -3.13
N HIS A 33 -1.50 2.42 -4.18
CA HIS A 33 -2.17 2.27 -5.48
C HIS A 33 -3.44 1.42 -5.35
N VAL A 34 -3.32 0.27 -4.70
CA VAL A 34 -4.45 -0.65 -4.49
C VAL A 34 -5.55 0.00 -3.63
N LEU A 35 -5.16 0.62 -2.52
CA LEU A 35 -6.12 1.29 -1.63
C LEU A 35 -6.84 2.44 -2.33
N SER A 36 -6.12 3.20 -3.17
CA SER A 36 -6.72 4.27 -3.97
C SER A 36 -7.82 3.73 -4.89
N HIS A 37 -7.54 2.64 -5.59
CA HIS A 37 -8.53 2.03 -6.49
C HIS A 37 -9.69 1.41 -5.73
N TYR A 38 -9.46 0.81 -4.58
CA TYR A 38 -10.53 0.28 -3.75
C TYR A 38 -11.50 1.39 -3.31
N GLN A 39 -10.97 2.55 -2.93
CA GLN A 39 -11.84 3.66 -2.51
C GLN A 39 -12.69 4.18 -3.67
N HIS A 40 -12.27 3.96 -4.92
CA HIS A 40 -13.01 4.35 -6.11
C HIS A 40 -13.86 3.20 -6.68
N GLY A 41 -14.03 2.11 -5.95
CA GLY A 41 -14.94 1.03 -6.32
C GLY A 41 -14.35 -0.12 -7.13
N HIS A 42 -13.03 -0.20 -7.23
CA HIS A 42 -12.38 -1.30 -7.94
C HIS A 42 -12.67 -2.63 -7.26
N SER A 43 -12.74 -3.69 -8.05
CA SER A 43 -12.88 -5.06 -7.52
C SER A 43 -11.63 -5.50 -6.78
N ARG A 44 -11.73 -6.61 -6.05
CA ARG A 44 -10.68 -7.09 -5.16
C ARG A 44 -9.32 -7.33 -5.84
N MET A 45 -9.33 -7.94 -7.02
CA MET A 45 -8.10 -8.38 -7.69
C MET A 45 -7.68 -7.42 -8.79
N PHE A 46 -6.37 -7.25 -8.91
CA PHE A 46 -5.73 -6.42 -9.94
C PHE A 46 -4.89 -7.31 -10.85
N ASP A 47 -5.11 -7.22 -12.15
CA ASP A 47 -4.26 -7.91 -13.13
C ASP A 47 -2.90 -7.22 -13.17
N TYR A 48 -1.82 -8.00 -13.01
CA TYR A 48 -0.49 -7.43 -12.96
C TYR A 48 -0.15 -6.64 -14.23
N ALA A 49 -0.35 -7.26 -15.39
CA ALA A 49 0.11 -6.68 -16.67
C ALA A 49 -0.65 -5.40 -17.05
N SER A 50 -1.96 -5.36 -16.81
CA SER A 50 -2.79 -4.24 -17.25
C SER A 50 -3.11 -3.21 -16.18
N GLU A 51 -3.02 -3.57 -14.89
CA GLU A 51 -3.48 -2.69 -13.82
C GLU A 51 -2.39 -2.31 -12.81
N VAL A 52 -1.24 -2.97 -12.84
CA VAL A 52 -0.20 -2.74 -11.83
C VAL A 52 1.13 -2.32 -12.45
N ARG A 53 1.61 -3.07 -13.42
CA ARG A 53 2.99 -2.93 -13.94
C ARG A 53 3.36 -1.49 -14.30
N ASP A 54 2.63 -0.89 -15.23
CA ASP A 54 3.01 0.42 -15.76
C ASP A 54 2.75 1.55 -14.77
N GLU A 55 1.63 1.48 -14.05
CA GLU A 55 1.30 2.50 -13.05
C GLU A 55 2.28 2.48 -11.87
N LEU A 56 2.59 1.29 -11.37
CA LEU A 56 3.55 1.18 -10.26
C LEU A 56 4.95 1.59 -10.70
N HIS A 57 5.33 1.24 -11.94
CA HIS A 57 6.60 1.68 -12.51
C HIS A 57 6.69 3.21 -12.49
N SER A 58 5.66 3.90 -12.95
CA SER A 58 5.61 5.37 -12.92
C SER A 58 5.69 5.94 -11.51
N LEU A 59 5.00 5.32 -10.56
CA LEU A 59 5.03 5.77 -9.17
C LEU A 59 6.43 5.59 -8.57
N LEU A 60 7.11 4.51 -8.90
CA LEU A 60 8.47 4.27 -8.44
C LEU A 60 9.44 5.29 -9.03
N GLU A 61 9.27 5.67 -10.29
CA GLU A 61 10.09 6.71 -10.92
C GLU A 61 9.90 8.07 -10.26
N ARG A 62 8.65 8.41 -9.92
CA ARG A 62 8.31 9.74 -9.37
C ARG A 62 8.64 9.86 -7.89
N PHE A 63 8.35 8.84 -7.11
CA PHE A 63 8.38 8.93 -5.65
C PHE A 63 9.41 8.03 -4.99
N GLY A 64 10.03 7.13 -5.74
CA GLY A 64 11.07 6.26 -5.23
C GLY A 64 12.47 6.81 -5.50
N PRO A 65 13.51 6.17 -4.94
CA PRO A 65 14.88 6.55 -5.25
C PRO A 65 15.22 6.27 -6.70
N GLN A 66 16.09 7.09 -7.27
CA GLN A 66 16.51 6.91 -8.65
C GLN A 66 17.30 5.60 -8.79
N ARG A 67 16.90 4.77 -9.74
CA ARG A 67 17.53 3.48 -10.00
C ARG A 67 17.65 3.23 -11.50
N ALA A 68 18.62 2.39 -11.88
CA ALA A 68 18.79 1.99 -13.27
C ALA A 68 17.60 1.14 -13.75
N GLN A 69 16.97 0.39 -12.85
CA GLN A 69 15.84 -0.48 -13.20
C GLN A 69 14.84 -0.52 -12.05
N TYR A 70 13.56 -0.31 -12.38
CA TYR A 70 12.46 -0.44 -11.43
C TYR A 70 11.78 -1.80 -11.60
N ARG A 71 11.40 -2.43 -10.50
CA ARG A 71 10.86 -3.79 -10.50
C ARG A 71 9.49 -3.84 -9.81
N PRO A 72 8.40 -3.45 -10.51
CA PRO A 72 7.06 -3.51 -9.91
C PRO A 72 6.59 -4.93 -9.60
N ASP A 73 7.14 -5.94 -10.26
CA ASP A 73 6.82 -7.34 -10.01
C ASP A 73 7.24 -7.81 -8.61
N MET A 74 8.29 -7.22 -8.05
CA MET A 74 8.81 -7.65 -6.76
C MET A 74 7.83 -7.45 -5.60
N PRO A 75 7.30 -6.23 -5.36
CA PRO A 75 6.34 -6.05 -4.27
C PRO A 75 5.03 -6.79 -4.55
N PHE A 76 4.61 -6.85 -5.80
CA PHE A 76 3.39 -7.54 -6.20
C PHE A 76 3.42 -9.01 -5.79
N TRP A 77 4.54 -9.68 -6.02
CA TRP A 77 4.70 -11.08 -5.65
C TRP A 77 4.95 -11.25 -4.15
N ARG A 78 5.84 -10.44 -3.58
CA ARG A 78 6.32 -10.63 -2.21
C ARG A 78 5.32 -10.28 -1.11
N LEU A 79 4.32 -9.44 -1.41
CA LEU A 79 3.28 -9.11 -0.43
C LEU A 79 2.52 -10.33 0.07
N LYS A 80 2.49 -11.43 -0.69
CA LYS A 80 1.82 -12.65 -0.26
C LYS A 80 2.34 -13.19 1.08
N GLY A 81 3.57 -12.84 1.45
CA GLY A 81 4.16 -13.24 2.72
C GLY A 81 3.76 -12.36 3.91
N ASP A 82 3.04 -11.29 3.70
CA ASP A 82 2.70 -10.33 4.76
C ASP A 82 1.32 -10.55 5.40
N GLY A 83 0.58 -11.58 4.97
CA GLY A 83 -0.60 -12.07 5.67
C GLY A 83 -1.94 -11.52 5.22
N PHE A 84 -1.99 -10.60 4.28
CA PHE A 84 -3.25 -10.02 3.80
C PHE A 84 -3.36 -9.96 2.27
N TRP A 85 -2.33 -10.35 1.57
CA TRP A 85 -2.26 -10.28 0.10
C TRP A 85 -2.40 -11.66 -0.52
N GLU A 86 -3.22 -11.78 -1.53
CA GLU A 86 -3.51 -13.04 -2.23
C GLU A 86 -3.18 -12.89 -3.71
N LEU A 87 -2.62 -13.96 -4.29
CA LEU A 87 -2.33 -14.02 -5.72
C LEU A 87 -3.22 -15.06 -6.38
N ARG A 88 -3.70 -14.75 -7.58
CA ARG A 88 -4.46 -15.67 -8.44
C ARG A 88 -3.60 -16.08 -9.61
N ASN A 89 -3.67 -17.35 -10.01
CA ASN A 89 -2.91 -17.94 -11.11
C ASN A 89 -1.39 -18.00 -10.85
N ALA A 90 -0.98 -17.81 -9.62
CA ALA A 90 0.45 -17.84 -9.25
C ALA A 90 1.03 -19.25 -9.28
N GLU A 91 0.20 -20.27 -9.15
CA GLU A 91 0.64 -21.66 -9.12
C GLU A 91 1.29 -22.13 -10.43
N GLN A 92 1.04 -21.41 -11.53
CA GLN A 92 1.63 -21.73 -12.83
C GLN A 92 3.04 -21.16 -12.99
N CYS A 93 3.44 -20.26 -12.11
CA CYS A 93 4.73 -19.59 -12.20
C CYS A 93 5.86 -20.45 -11.66
N SER A 94 7.06 -20.27 -12.25
CA SER A 94 8.27 -20.97 -11.82
C SER A 94 8.78 -20.40 -10.49
N THR A 95 8.71 -21.22 -9.43
CA THR A 95 9.18 -20.81 -8.11
C THR A 95 10.16 -21.85 -7.55
N GLU A 96 11.29 -22.04 -8.20
CA GLU A 96 12.31 -22.93 -7.71
C GLU A 96 12.97 -22.35 -6.46
N GLY A 97 12.77 -23.01 -5.33
CA GLY A 97 13.22 -22.53 -4.04
C GLY A 97 12.44 -21.28 -3.61
N SER A 98 13.12 -20.32 -3.01
CA SER A 98 12.52 -19.07 -2.58
C SER A 98 12.59 -17.99 -3.67
N ARG A 99 12.85 -18.36 -4.91
CA ARG A 99 13.00 -17.39 -6.00
C ARG A 99 11.66 -16.88 -6.50
N GLN A 100 11.64 -15.59 -6.75
CA GLN A 100 10.53 -14.94 -7.40
C GLN A 100 10.54 -15.32 -8.89
N PRO A 101 9.36 -15.59 -9.50
CA PRO A 101 9.33 -15.89 -10.94
C PRO A 101 9.69 -14.65 -11.77
N PRO A 102 10.15 -14.85 -13.01
CA PRO A 102 10.34 -13.71 -13.91
C PRO A 102 9.05 -12.92 -14.13
N SER A 103 9.16 -11.60 -14.26
CA SER A 103 8.00 -10.73 -14.45
C SER A 103 7.16 -11.12 -15.67
N LYS A 104 7.80 -11.64 -16.70
CA LYS A 104 7.11 -12.09 -17.91
C LYS A 104 6.12 -13.22 -17.64
N GLU A 105 6.39 -14.09 -16.67
CA GLU A 105 5.44 -15.14 -16.28
C GLU A 105 4.19 -14.57 -15.63
N LEU A 106 4.31 -13.49 -14.88
CA LEU A 106 3.14 -12.81 -14.31
C LEU A 106 2.19 -12.33 -15.41
N GLU A 107 2.75 -11.88 -16.52
CA GLU A 107 1.96 -11.45 -17.68
C GLU A 107 1.38 -12.66 -18.44
N THR A 108 2.21 -13.66 -18.68
CA THR A 108 1.82 -14.84 -19.47
C THR A 108 0.67 -15.61 -18.81
N TYR A 109 0.71 -15.77 -17.50
CA TYR A 109 -0.30 -16.54 -16.77
C TYR A 109 -1.40 -15.67 -16.18
N HIS A 110 -1.45 -14.39 -16.54
CA HIS A 110 -2.47 -13.45 -16.07
C HIS A 110 -2.60 -13.45 -14.54
N VAL A 111 -1.45 -13.35 -13.88
CA VAL A 111 -1.43 -13.33 -12.42
C VAL A 111 -2.12 -12.06 -11.93
N ALA A 112 -3.04 -12.22 -11.01
CA ALA A 112 -3.73 -11.12 -10.35
C ALA A 112 -3.42 -11.12 -8.87
N GLY A 113 -3.46 -9.96 -8.25
CA GLY A 113 -3.19 -9.81 -6.83
C GLY A 113 -4.10 -8.78 -6.19
N GLY A 114 -4.32 -8.93 -4.90
CA GLY A 114 -5.15 -8.02 -4.13
C GLY A 114 -5.25 -8.48 -2.69
N PHE A 115 -5.95 -7.72 -1.86
CA PHE A 115 -6.21 -8.15 -0.49
C PHE A 115 -7.06 -9.41 -0.53
N ASP A 116 -6.90 -10.28 0.46
CA ASP A 116 -7.74 -11.48 0.56
C ASP A 116 -9.20 -11.08 0.81
N GLU A 117 -10.11 -12.04 0.67
CA GLU A 117 -11.55 -11.76 0.74
C GLU A 117 -11.99 -11.12 2.05
N GLU A 118 -11.46 -11.60 3.17
CA GLU A 118 -11.84 -11.09 4.49
C GLU A 118 -11.39 -9.65 4.71
N HIS A 119 -10.15 -9.34 4.35
CA HIS A 119 -9.61 -7.97 4.47
C HIS A 119 -10.27 -7.03 3.46
N PHE A 120 -10.51 -7.50 2.24
CA PHE A 120 -11.22 -6.71 1.24
C PHE A 120 -12.64 -6.37 1.69
N ALA A 121 -13.36 -7.33 2.27
CA ALA A 121 -14.70 -7.08 2.80
C ALA A 121 -14.69 -6.01 3.88
N LEU A 122 -13.69 -6.05 4.76
CA LEU A 122 -13.52 -5.04 5.80
C LEU A 122 -13.32 -3.65 5.20
N LEU A 123 -12.45 -3.54 4.19
CA LEU A 123 -12.18 -2.26 3.51
C LEU A 123 -13.41 -1.74 2.75
N SER A 124 -14.14 -2.65 2.09
CA SER A 124 -15.33 -2.28 1.32
C SER A 124 -16.43 -1.71 2.19
N LYS A 125 -16.54 -2.19 3.42
CA LYS A 125 -17.55 -1.73 4.38
C LYS A 125 -17.13 -0.45 5.10
N ASN A 126 -15.84 -0.14 5.11
CA ASN A 126 -15.32 0.99 5.88
C ASN A 126 -14.29 1.78 5.06
N LYS A 127 -14.79 2.71 4.26
CA LYS A 127 -13.92 3.55 3.43
C LYS A 127 -13.03 4.48 4.24
N ARG A 128 -13.47 4.84 5.45
CA ARG A 128 -12.62 5.64 6.35
C ARG A 128 -11.35 4.87 6.71
N LEU A 129 -11.47 3.55 6.87
CA LEU A 129 -10.29 2.70 7.13
C LEU A 129 -9.29 2.77 5.99
N ILE A 130 -9.75 2.81 4.74
CA ILE A 130 -8.86 2.95 3.58
C ILE A 130 -7.99 4.19 3.72
N ASN A 131 -8.62 5.33 4.04
CA ASN A 131 -7.88 6.59 4.21
C ASN A 131 -6.93 6.53 5.42
N THR A 132 -7.35 5.91 6.52
CA THR A 132 -6.51 5.72 7.70
C THR A 132 -5.26 4.90 7.37
N LEU A 133 -5.42 3.81 6.62
CA LEU A 133 -4.29 2.97 6.21
C LEU A 133 -3.36 3.72 5.25
N ALA A 134 -3.92 4.46 4.30
CA ALA A 134 -3.12 5.27 3.38
C ALA A 134 -2.28 6.29 4.14
N HIS A 135 -2.88 6.96 5.11
CA HIS A 135 -2.18 7.91 5.96
C HIS A 135 -1.06 7.23 6.76
N GLN A 136 -1.36 6.07 7.34
CA GLN A 136 -0.37 5.27 8.08
C GLN A 136 0.84 4.92 7.22
N ILE A 137 0.60 4.50 5.98
CA ILE A 137 1.67 4.13 5.04
C ILE A 137 2.51 5.36 4.67
N LEU A 138 1.86 6.47 4.39
CA LEU A 138 2.56 7.72 4.06
C LEU A 138 3.47 8.17 5.20
N GLN A 139 2.95 8.16 6.44
CA GLN A 139 3.71 8.57 7.61
C GLN A 139 4.91 7.67 7.86
N ALA A 140 4.73 6.37 7.70
CA ALA A 140 5.77 5.39 8.03
C ALA A 140 6.89 5.31 6.99
N HIS A 141 6.61 5.59 5.71
CA HIS A 141 7.53 5.25 4.63
C HIS A 141 7.97 6.40 3.73
N PHE A 142 7.38 7.59 3.87
CA PHE A 142 7.70 8.71 2.98
C PHE A 142 8.00 9.98 3.77
N PRO A 143 8.97 10.81 3.29
CA PRO A 143 9.22 12.11 3.90
C PRO A 143 8.00 13.02 3.82
N GLU A 144 7.84 13.89 4.82
CA GLU A 144 6.74 14.86 4.87
C GLU A 144 6.61 15.66 3.58
N SER A 145 7.73 16.01 2.98
CA SER A 145 7.78 16.86 1.80
C SER A 145 7.03 16.30 0.58
N ILE A 146 6.85 14.97 0.50
CA ILE A 146 6.19 14.35 -0.64
C ILE A 146 4.86 13.67 -0.28
N GLN A 147 4.50 13.59 1.00
CA GLN A 147 3.28 12.90 1.42
C GLN A 147 2.02 13.51 0.80
N GLU A 148 1.92 14.83 0.81
CA GLU A 148 0.76 15.51 0.24
C GLU A 148 0.67 15.32 -1.27
N GLU A 149 1.81 15.34 -1.96
CA GLU A 149 1.86 15.12 -3.40
C GLU A 149 1.36 13.72 -3.77
N ILE A 150 1.82 12.71 -3.03
CA ILE A 150 1.37 11.33 -3.24
C ILE A 150 -0.13 11.20 -2.97
N ALA A 151 -0.60 11.77 -1.86
CA ALA A 151 -2.02 11.72 -1.48
C ALA A 151 -2.89 12.39 -2.55
N ASP A 152 -2.47 13.54 -3.04
CA ASP A 152 -3.20 14.26 -4.09
C ASP A 152 -3.27 13.46 -5.38
N GLU A 153 -2.14 12.89 -5.80
CA GLU A 153 -2.06 12.05 -7.00
C GLU A 153 -3.03 10.86 -6.92
N MET A 154 -3.16 10.27 -5.75
CA MET A 154 -3.97 9.06 -5.55
C MET A 154 -5.38 9.32 -5.05
N GLY A 155 -5.74 10.59 -4.80
CA GLY A 155 -7.08 10.95 -4.38
C GLY A 155 -7.42 10.66 -2.93
N PHE A 156 -6.42 10.62 -2.06
CA PHE A 156 -6.66 10.48 -0.61
C PHE A 156 -6.96 11.83 0.02
N ASP A 157 -7.57 11.81 1.23
CA ASP A 157 -7.97 13.02 1.94
C ASP A 157 -6.76 13.78 2.48
N ILE A 158 -6.35 14.82 1.75
CA ILE A 158 -5.23 15.68 2.10
C ILE A 158 -5.51 16.46 3.40
N GLN A 159 -6.74 16.87 3.61
CA GLN A 159 -7.11 17.66 4.78
C GLN A 159 -6.88 16.88 6.08
N GLN A 160 -7.22 15.61 6.09
CA GLN A 160 -6.96 14.75 7.25
C GLN A 160 -5.45 14.62 7.50
N ILE A 161 -4.66 14.45 6.45
CA ILE A 161 -3.20 14.34 6.56
C ILE A 161 -2.61 15.63 7.13
N ARG A 162 -3.04 16.79 6.64
CA ARG A 162 -2.59 18.10 7.13
C ARG A 162 -2.94 18.31 8.59
N LYS A 163 -4.16 17.96 9.00
CA LYS A 163 -4.63 18.12 10.38
C LYS A 163 -3.79 17.30 11.34
N GLU A 164 -3.46 16.07 10.99
CA GLU A 164 -2.67 15.19 11.85
C GLU A 164 -1.22 15.66 11.98
N ARG A 165 -0.71 16.42 11.01
CA ARG A 165 0.64 16.97 11.03
C ARG A 165 0.72 18.32 11.76
N ASP A 166 -0.40 18.98 12.01
CA ASP A 166 -0.46 20.29 12.67
C ASP A 166 -0.34 20.12 14.18
N PRO A 167 0.75 20.62 14.83
CA PRO A 167 0.89 20.52 16.29
C PRO A 167 -0.23 21.21 17.06
N LEU A 168 -0.74 22.33 16.56
CA LEU A 168 -1.86 23.06 17.20
C LEU A 168 -3.12 22.21 17.20
N PHE A 169 -3.41 21.53 16.11
CA PHE A 169 -4.56 20.64 16.04
C PHE A 169 -4.44 19.51 17.07
N ARG A 170 -3.27 18.89 17.20
CA ARG A 170 -3.04 17.85 18.20
C ARG A 170 -3.26 18.34 19.62
N GLN A 171 -2.77 19.54 19.95
CA GLN A 171 -2.95 20.13 21.27
C GLN A 171 -4.43 20.42 21.55
N GLN A 172 -5.16 20.94 20.58
CA GLN A 172 -6.58 21.21 20.72
C GLN A 172 -7.39 19.94 20.97
N VAL A 173 -7.09 18.87 20.24
CA VAL A 173 -7.75 17.58 20.43
C VAL A 173 -7.47 17.02 21.81
N LEU A 174 -6.24 17.11 22.28
CA LEU A 174 -5.86 16.64 23.62
C LEU A 174 -6.55 17.45 24.72
N ARG A 175 -6.65 18.78 24.56
CA ARG A 175 -7.37 19.67 25.51
C ARG A 175 -8.86 19.32 25.56
N ALA A 176 -9.49 19.15 24.40
CA ALA A 176 -10.91 18.81 24.34
C ALA A 176 -11.18 17.50 25.07
N ARG A 177 -10.30 16.50 24.93
CA ARG A 177 -10.44 15.22 25.62
C ARG A 177 -10.26 15.34 27.13
N SER A 178 -9.37 16.21 27.61
CA SER A 178 -9.17 16.42 29.04
C SER A 178 -10.27 17.25 29.66
N GLU A 179 -10.95 18.12 28.91
CA GLU A 179 -12.06 18.95 29.40
C GLU A 179 -13.39 18.21 29.47
N GLU A 180 -13.53 17.07 28.82
CA GLU A 180 -14.73 16.23 28.83
C GLU A 180 -14.85 15.33 30.08
N HIS A 181 -13.90 15.44 31.01
CA HIS A 181 -13.97 14.77 32.29
C HIS A 181 -14.48 15.71 33.37
#